data_61aed86299ebcc9868327ce58a448b53
#
_entry.id   61aed86299ebcc9868327ce58a448b53
#
_cell.length_a   1.000
_cell.length_b   1.000
_cell.length_c   1.000
_cell.angle_alpha   90.00
_cell.angle_beta   90.00
_cell.angle_gamma   90.00
#
_symmetry.space_group_name_H-M   'P 1'
#
loop_
_entity.id
_entity.type
_entity.pdbx_description
1 polymer ?
#
loop_
_entity_poly.entity_id
_entity_poly.type
_entity_poly.pdbx_seq_one_letter_code
_entity_poly.pdbx_strand_id
1 'polypeptide(L)'
;VMNGAGVAELGFPGWPQFDPKSKAEIAEALDTGAVCYWTGHKGMEFEDKFAKWCGAKMAISCTNGTAALHIGIATLGIGPGDEVIVPSYSFIASSFAVVQAGAVPIFCDVDESHTIDPDDIESKITERTKGIVIVHLYGVVCDMDRIMAIARKHNLYVIEDCAQAIGGKYKGKSVGTIGDVGCFSFAQSKHFTTGGEGGMVVTNDEDRGWEARSFRDHGYDVKARMNMLALEEKLPYIHNRVGFNFRMTEMQSIVGINELARLETWNLPRRFEYAKMYREALGKLEGVKSLPVDTEERQCAYWWFPIILDLDKLDIDAPAFLKEMAGMGIPCYGIQWPEAYEEKAYKELGGFGSHKFPFCSKEYTREGLTYEGVVCPVAKSLRARTVNLFLHPTWEKEHIQRVIDAFTTVHNAHLKK
;
A
#
# COMPACT_ATOMS: atom_id res chain seq x y z
N VAL A 1 -4.27 -13.12 9.36
CA VAL A 1 -5.45 -12.46 8.82
C VAL A 1 -6.63 -13.35 9.11
N MET A 2 -7.52 -12.92 10.03
CA MET A 2 -8.76 -13.67 10.26
C MET A 2 -9.59 -13.61 8.97
N ASN A 3 -9.91 -14.78 8.40
CA ASN A 3 -10.86 -14.85 7.30
C ASN A 3 -12.27 -14.48 7.80
N GLY A 4 -13.17 -14.13 6.90
CA GLY A 4 -14.50 -13.67 7.26
C GLY A 4 -15.27 -14.64 8.18
N ALA A 5 -14.99 -15.96 8.13
CA ALA A 5 -15.59 -16.96 8.99
C ALA A 5 -15.14 -16.82 10.46
N GLY A 6 -13.83 -16.71 10.71
CA GLY A 6 -13.31 -16.61 12.08
C GLY A 6 -13.74 -15.32 12.80
N VAL A 7 -13.95 -14.23 12.06
CA VAL A 7 -14.47 -12.96 12.62
C VAL A 7 -15.96 -13.07 12.93
N ALA A 8 -16.72 -13.78 12.09
CA ALA A 8 -18.16 -14.00 12.30
C ALA A 8 -18.44 -14.81 13.58
N GLU A 9 -17.61 -15.79 13.93
CA GLU A 9 -17.72 -16.55 15.18
C GLU A 9 -17.58 -15.67 16.43
N LEU A 10 -16.86 -14.55 16.32
CA LEU A 10 -16.76 -13.53 17.37
C LEU A 10 -17.92 -12.53 17.39
N GLY A 11 -18.89 -12.69 16.49
CA GLY A 11 -20.03 -11.81 16.32
C GLY A 11 -19.69 -10.48 15.65
N PHE A 12 -18.67 -10.48 14.76
CA PHE A 12 -18.34 -9.34 13.90
C PHE A 12 -18.59 -9.67 12.43
N PRO A 13 -19.20 -8.76 11.64
CA PRO A 13 -19.38 -8.98 10.22
C PRO A 13 -18.03 -9.19 9.50
N GLY A 14 -17.99 -10.16 8.59
CA GLY A 14 -16.79 -10.46 7.82
C GLY A 14 -16.45 -9.39 6.77
N TRP A 15 -15.21 -9.37 6.35
CA TRP A 15 -14.69 -8.58 5.25
C TRP A 15 -13.99 -9.47 4.23
N PRO A 16 -14.13 -9.25 2.91
CA PRO A 16 -14.96 -8.24 2.24
C PRO A 16 -16.43 -8.65 2.09
N GLN A 17 -17.29 -7.66 1.76
CA GLN A 17 -18.65 -7.88 1.28
C GLN A 17 -18.81 -7.15 -0.04
N PHE A 18 -19.22 -7.87 -1.08
CA PHE A 18 -19.33 -7.34 -2.44
C PHE A 18 -20.74 -6.81 -2.74
N ASP A 19 -20.79 -5.79 -3.61
CA ASP A 19 -22.05 -5.35 -4.18
C ASP A 19 -22.70 -6.52 -4.97
N PRO A 20 -24.00 -6.84 -4.72
CA PRO A 20 -24.71 -7.87 -5.47
C PRO A 20 -24.68 -7.68 -7.00
N LYS A 21 -24.58 -6.45 -7.47
CA LYS A 21 -24.44 -6.10 -8.89
C LYS A 21 -23.23 -6.77 -9.54
N SER A 22 -22.11 -6.87 -8.79
CA SER A 22 -20.89 -7.51 -9.29
C SER A 22 -21.11 -8.95 -9.74
N LYS A 23 -21.97 -9.71 -9.03
CA LYS A 23 -22.27 -11.11 -9.38
C LYS A 23 -22.98 -11.21 -10.73
N ALA A 24 -23.96 -10.34 -10.97
CA ALA A 24 -24.71 -10.33 -12.23
C ALA A 24 -23.82 -9.92 -13.40
N GLU A 25 -23.03 -8.88 -13.26
CA GLU A 25 -22.13 -8.40 -14.32
C GLU A 25 -20.98 -9.38 -14.62
N ILE A 26 -20.47 -10.10 -13.62
CA ILE A 26 -19.48 -11.18 -13.84
C ILE A 26 -20.12 -12.34 -14.63
N ALA A 27 -21.35 -12.76 -14.28
CA ALA A 27 -22.03 -13.79 -15.01
C ALA A 27 -22.22 -13.41 -16.50
N GLU A 28 -22.65 -12.17 -16.77
CA GLU A 28 -22.76 -11.64 -18.13
C GLU A 28 -21.42 -11.68 -18.88
N ALA A 29 -20.32 -11.24 -18.24
CA ALA A 29 -19.00 -11.28 -18.85
C ALA A 29 -18.55 -12.70 -19.20
N LEU A 30 -18.87 -13.68 -18.35
CA LEU A 30 -18.58 -15.09 -18.61
C LEU A 30 -19.41 -15.62 -19.78
N ASP A 31 -20.70 -15.26 -19.88
CA ASP A 31 -21.58 -15.67 -20.98
C ASP A 31 -21.12 -15.13 -22.34
N THR A 32 -20.56 -13.92 -22.36
CA THR A 32 -20.01 -13.30 -23.61
C THR A 32 -18.65 -13.88 -24.01
N GLY A 33 -17.90 -14.48 -23.07
CA GLY A 33 -16.52 -14.93 -23.27
C GLY A 33 -15.48 -13.80 -23.36
N ALA A 34 -15.87 -12.54 -23.21
CA ALA A 34 -14.99 -11.38 -23.22
C ALA A 34 -14.36 -11.15 -21.84
N VAL A 35 -13.41 -11.99 -21.44
CA VAL A 35 -12.93 -12.11 -20.04
C VAL A 35 -11.53 -11.55 -19.80
N CYS A 36 -10.81 -11.14 -20.83
CA CYS A 36 -9.48 -10.53 -20.68
C CYS A 36 -9.50 -9.04 -20.99
N TYR A 37 -8.45 -8.34 -20.58
CA TYR A 37 -8.32 -6.88 -20.75
C TYR A 37 -8.54 -6.39 -22.19
N TRP A 38 -8.14 -7.18 -23.21
CA TRP A 38 -8.21 -6.79 -24.62
C TRP A 38 -9.52 -7.19 -25.31
N THR A 39 -10.24 -8.18 -24.79
CA THR A 39 -11.52 -8.62 -25.35
C THR A 39 -12.73 -8.03 -24.63
N GLY A 40 -12.51 -7.64 -23.35
CA GLY A 40 -13.48 -6.89 -22.56
C GLY A 40 -13.24 -5.38 -22.62
N HIS A 41 -14.04 -4.63 -21.89
CA HIS A 41 -13.93 -3.15 -21.80
C HIS A 41 -13.81 -2.65 -20.35
N LYS A 42 -14.08 -3.50 -19.38
CA LYS A 42 -14.13 -3.11 -17.96
C LYS A 42 -12.78 -2.72 -17.40
N GLY A 43 -11.69 -3.31 -17.93
CA GLY A 43 -10.34 -2.91 -17.55
C GLY A 43 -10.07 -1.44 -17.84
N MET A 44 -10.36 -1.00 -19.07
CA MET A 44 -10.20 0.39 -19.49
C MET A 44 -11.19 1.31 -18.77
N GLU A 45 -12.44 0.88 -18.61
CA GLU A 45 -13.47 1.63 -17.85
C GLU A 45 -13.05 1.84 -16.39
N PHE A 46 -12.48 0.83 -15.75
CA PHE A 46 -11.98 0.94 -14.37
C PHE A 46 -10.81 1.92 -14.26
N GLU A 47 -9.86 1.86 -15.20
CA GLU A 47 -8.74 2.80 -15.28
C GLU A 47 -9.24 4.25 -15.40
N ASP A 48 -10.16 4.52 -16.31
CA ASP A 48 -10.73 5.86 -16.51
C ASP A 48 -11.48 6.38 -15.27
N LYS A 49 -12.29 5.53 -14.65
CA LYS A 49 -13.03 5.88 -13.43
C LYS A 49 -12.09 6.13 -12.25
N PHE A 50 -11.07 5.30 -12.09
CA PHE A 50 -10.11 5.45 -11.00
C PHE A 50 -9.25 6.71 -11.17
N ALA A 51 -8.77 6.99 -12.38
CA ALA A 51 -8.05 8.22 -12.71
C ALA A 51 -8.87 9.46 -12.37
N LYS A 52 -10.14 9.49 -12.79
CA LYS A 52 -11.07 10.59 -12.48
C LYS A 52 -11.31 10.73 -10.97
N TRP A 53 -11.48 9.61 -10.27
CA TRP A 53 -11.72 9.61 -8.84
C TRP A 53 -10.54 10.19 -8.04
N CYS A 54 -9.31 9.77 -8.34
CA CYS A 54 -8.13 10.26 -7.63
C CYS A 54 -7.56 11.57 -8.20
N GLY A 55 -8.03 12.02 -9.37
CA GLY A 55 -7.53 13.23 -10.03
C GLY A 55 -6.20 13.06 -10.75
N ALA A 56 -5.82 11.83 -11.10
CA ALA A 56 -4.66 11.55 -11.94
C ALA A 56 -4.99 11.67 -13.43
N LYS A 57 -3.97 11.93 -14.28
CA LYS A 57 -4.15 11.92 -15.72
C LYS A 57 -4.32 10.52 -16.29
N MET A 58 -3.59 9.55 -15.76
CA MET A 58 -3.64 8.16 -16.21
C MET A 58 -3.67 7.20 -15.03
N ALA A 59 -4.45 6.13 -15.18
CA ALA A 59 -4.43 4.96 -14.32
C ALA A 59 -4.23 3.71 -15.16
N ILE A 60 -3.50 2.75 -14.64
CA ILE A 60 -3.12 1.50 -15.29
C ILE A 60 -3.41 0.36 -14.33
N SER A 61 -4.45 -0.43 -14.60
CA SER A 61 -4.83 -1.57 -13.79
C SER A 61 -3.84 -2.73 -13.96
N CYS A 62 -3.57 -3.44 -12.89
CA CYS A 62 -2.66 -4.58 -12.91
C CYS A 62 -3.09 -5.68 -11.92
N THR A 63 -2.35 -6.80 -11.92
CA THR A 63 -2.72 -8.03 -11.19
C THR A 63 -2.74 -7.88 -9.67
N ASN A 64 -1.89 -7.04 -9.08
CA ASN A 64 -1.80 -6.82 -7.64
C ASN A 64 -0.94 -5.59 -7.30
N GLY A 65 -0.90 -5.20 -6.02
CA GLY A 65 -0.13 -4.04 -5.57
C GLY A 65 1.38 -4.16 -5.74
N THR A 66 1.94 -5.36 -5.60
CA THR A 66 3.37 -5.61 -5.83
C THR A 66 3.74 -5.38 -7.30
N ALA A 67 2.90 -5.84 -8.23
CA ALA A 67 3.05 -5.56 -9.64
C ALA A 67 2.90 -4.06 -9.94
N ALA A 68 2.00 -3.35 -9.25
CA ALA A 68 1.86 -1.90 -9.39
C ALA A 68 3.16 -1.17 -9.01
N LEU A 69 3.78 -1.52 -7.88
CA LEU A 69 5.07 -0.98 -7.46
C LEU A 69 6.18 -1.30 -8.46
N HIS A 70 6.28 -2.55 -8.92
CA HIS A 70 7.28 -2.95 -9.93
C HIS A 70 7.11 -2.18 -11.24
N ILE A 71 5.88 -2.06 -11.77
CA ILE A 71 5.57 -1.25 -12.94
C ILE A 71 6.00 0.21 -12.71
N GLY A 72 5.57 0.80 -11.58
CA GLY A 72 5.90 2.18 -11.24
C GLY A 72 7.39 2.45 -11.21
N ILE A 73 8.16 1.62 -10.52
CA ILE A 73 9.63 1.75 -10.42
C ILE A 73 10.30 1.59 -11.79
N ALA A 74 9.89 0.56 -12.56
CA ALA A 74 10.48 0.28 -13.87
C ALA A 74 10.23 1.38 -14.91
N THR A 75 9.07 2.08 -14.82
CA THR A 75 8.73 3.20 -15.73
C THR A 75 9.46 4.49 -15.40
N LEU A 76 10.09 4.59 -14.24
CA LEU A 76 10.99 5.68 -13.89
C LEU A 76 12.43 5.44 -14.38
N GLY A 77 12.67 4.32 -15.07
CA GLY A 77 13.99 3.92 -15.56
C GLY A 77 14.92 3.45 -14.44
N ILE A 78 14.39 3.17 -13.26
CA ILE A 78 15.15 2.65 -12.11
C ILE A 78 15.39 1.15 -12.35
N GLY A 79 16.64 0.72 -12.16
CA GLY A 79 17.04 -0.65 -12.44
C GLY A 79 18.42 -1.02 -11.92
N PRO A 80 19.13 -1.95 -12.63
CA PRO A 80 20.44 -2.44 -12.20
C PRO A 80 21.46 -1.33 -11.97
N GLY A 81 22.12 -1.34 -10.81
CA GLY A 81 23.09 -0.32 -10.41
C GLY A 81 22.53 0.81 -9.57
N ASP A 82 21.20 0.95 -9.55
CA ASP A 82 20.53 2.02 -8.80
C ASP A 82 20.18 1.60 -7.37
N GLU A 83 20.05 2.60 -6.49
CA GLU A 83 19.55 2.47 -5.14
C GLU A 83 18.20 3.19 -4.99
N VAL A 84 17.30 2.60 -4.21
CA VAL A 84 16.02 3.21 -3.86
C VAL A 84 15.86 3.20 -2.34
N ILE A 85 15.63 4.36 -1.76
CA ILE A 85 15.35 4.49 -0.32
C ILE A 85 13.94 3.97 -0.07
N VAL A 86 13.78 3.12 0.96
CA VAL A 86 12.52 2.51 1.35
C VAL A 86 12.35 2.57 2.87
N PRO A 87 11.13 2.69 3.42
CA PRO A 87 10.94 2.59 4.86
C PRO A 87 11.28 1.18 5.35
N SER A 88 11.97 1.12 6.48
CA SER A 88 12.35 -0.15 7.12
C SER A 88 11.15 -0.94 7.65
N TYR A 89 10.05 -0.25 7.92
CA TYR A 89 8.83 -0.80 8.48
C TYR A 89 7.65 -0.63 7.51
N SER A 90 7.33 -1.69 6.80
CA SER A 90 6.20 -1.81 5.88
C SER A 90 5.98 -3.28 5.50
N PHE A 91 4.93 -3.57 4.73
CA PHE A 91 4.82 -4.85 4.05
C PHE A 91 5.98 -5.00 3.06
N ILE A 92 6.56 -6.19 3.02
CA ILE A 92 7.80 -6.48 2.28
C ILE A 92 7.74 -6.12 0.78
N ALA A 93 6.53 -6.05 0.18
CA ALA A 93 6.35 -5.72 -1.23
C ALA A 93 6.94 -4.36 -1.61
N SER A 94 6.93 -3.37 -0.68
CA SER A 94 7.48 -2.03 -0.93
C SER A 94 8.98 -2.09 -1.28
N SER A 95 9.74 -2.96 -0.61
CA SER A 95 11.17 -3.16 -0.88
C SER A 95 11.43 -4.24 -1.92
N PHE A 96 10.62 -5.32 -1.98
CA PHE A 96 10.79 -6.37 -2.99
C PHE A 96 10.54 -5.89 -4.41
N ALA A 97 9.65 -4.92 -4.62
CA ALA A 97 9.43 -4.33 -5.93
C ALA A 97 10.69 -3.61 -6.47
N VAL A 98 11.49 -3.03 -5.58
CA VAL A 98 12.81 -2.47 -5.91
C VAL A 98 13.75 -3.57 -6.41
N VAL A 99 13.82 -4.70 -5.68
CA VAL A 99 14.63 -5.87 -6.08
C VAL A 99 14.13 -6.46 -7.41
N GLN A 100 12.81 -6.54 -7.61
CA GLN A 100 12.23 -7.02 -8.87
C GLN A 100 12.58 -6.12 -10.06
N ALA A 101 12.71 -4.82 -9.84
CA ALA A 101 13.18 -3.88 -10.89
C ALA A 101 14.70 -3.98 -11.13
N GLY A 102 15.44 -4.74 -10.33
CA GLY A 102 16.88 -4.91 -10.43
C GLY A 102 17.68 -3.85 -9.67
N ALA A 103 17.03 -3.01 -8.89
CA ALA A 103 17.66 -2.01 -8.03
C ALA A 103 17.84 -2.54 -6.59
N VAL A 104 18.60 -1.83 -5.78
CA VAL A 104 18.91 -2.22 -4.40
C VAL A 104 18.18 -1.30 -3.41
N PRO A 105 17.35 -1.86 -2.49
CA PRO A 105 16.69 -1.05 -1.48
C PRO A 105 17.67 -0.62 -0.37
N ILE A 106 17.60 0.65 0.01
CA ILE A 106 18.32 1.23 1.14
C ILE A 106 17.30 1.59 2.22
N PHE A 107 17.42 0.98 3.38
CA PHE A 107 16.42 1.13 4.44
C PHE A 107 16.61 2.43 5.24
N CYS A 108 15.51 3.14 5.38
CA CYS A 108 15.35 4.36 6.16
C CYS A 108 14.45 4.08 7.36
N ASP A 109 14.68 4.74 8.48
CA ASP A 109 13.80 4.61 9.64
C ASP A 109 12.43 5.26 9.37
N VAL A 110 11.52 5.03 10.27
CA VAL A 110 10.19 5.65 10.27
C VAL A 110 10.07 6.55 11.51
N ASP A 111 9.16 7.50 11.47
CA ASP A 111 8.81 8.30 12.64
C ASP A 111 7.67 7.65 13.46
N GLU A 112 7.26 8.31 14.53
CA GLU A 112 6.15 7.82 15.38
C GLU A 112 4.77 7.87 14.70
N SER A 113 4.66 8.40 13.48
CA SER A 113 3.45 8.27 12.65
C SER A 113 3.41 6.94 11.88
N HIS A 114 4.43 6.10 11.98
CA HIS A 114 4.67 4.88 11.19
C HIS A 114 5.02 5.13 9.72
N THR A 115 5.22 6.37 9.31
CA THR A 115 5.64 6.70 7.95
C THR A 115 7.14 6.95 7.88
N ILE A 116 7.72 6.89 6.66
CA ILE A 116 9.15 7.14 6.47
C ILE A 116 9.56 8.47 7.12
N ASP A 117 10.67 8.47 7.86
CA ASP A 117 11.19 9.67 8.53
C ASP A 117 11.94 10.59 7.55
N PRO A 118 11.41 11.79 7.24
CA PRO A 118 12.10 12.72 6.35
C PRO A 118 13.47 13.15 6.86
N ASP A 119 13.71 13.16 8.18
CA ASP A 119 14.99 13.53 8.76
C ASP A 119 16.09 12.48 8.52
N ASP A 120 15.70 11.21 8.35
CA ASP A 120 16.65 10.13 8.06
C ASP A 120 16.90 9.93 6.55
N ILE A 121 15.99 10.38 5.66
CA ILE A 121 16.11 10.17 4.20
C ILE A 121 17.44 10.72 3.67
N GLU A 122 17.81 11.96 4.00
CA GLU A 122 19.03 12.58 3.44
C GLU A 122 20.29 11.82 3.84
N SER A 123 20.32 11.21 5.02
CA SER A 123 21.45 10.40 5.49
C SER A 123 21.68 9.13 4.68
N LYS A 124 20.65 8.67 3.94
CA LYS A 124 20.68 7.44 3.12
C LYS A 124 21.01 7.69 1.65
N ILE A 125 21.06 8.96 1.23
CA ILE A 125 21.30 9.30 -0.18
C ILE A 125 22.77 9.05 -0.53
N THR A 126 22.96 8.36 -1.65
CA THR A 126 24.25 8.12 -2.30
C THR A 126 24.22 8.59 -3.75
N GLU A 127 25.34 8.52 -4.44
CA GLU A 127 25.42 8.79 -5.89
C GLU A 127 24.57 7.84 -6.75
N ARG A 128 24.18 6.64 -6.21
CA ARG A 128 23.33 5.65 -6.85
C ARG A 128 21.86 5.82 -6.56
N THR A 129 21.50 6.64 -5.60
CA THR A 129 20.09 6.84 -5.23
C THR A 129 19.34 7.49 -6.39
N LYS A 130 18.26 6.86 -6.83
CA LYS A 130 17.40 7.35 -7.92
C LYS A 130 15.99 7.66 -7.48
N GLY A 131 15.53 7.07 -6.39
CA GLY A 131 14.16 7.27 -5.92
C GLY A 131 13.96 6.94 -4.47
N ILE A 132 12.78 7.29 -4.00
CA ILE A 132 12.29 7.04 -2.66
C ILE A 132 10.92 6.38 -2.80
N VAL A 133 10.74 5.17 -2.27
CA VAL A 133 9.43 4.60 -2.04
C VAL A 133 8.94 5.10 -0.69
N ILE A 134 7.84 5.79 -0.67
CA ILE A 134 7.15 6.17 0.56
C ILE A 134 5.91 5.32 0.73
N VAL A 135 5.55 5.00 1.96
CA VAL A 135 4.38 4.17 2.25
C VAL A 135 3.45 4.95 3.19
N HIS A 136 2.22 5.13 2.75
CA HIS A 136 1.16 5.68 3.59
C HIS A 136 0.60 4.58 4.49
N LEU A 137 1.42 4.17 5.47
CA LEU A 137 1.18 2.97 6.27
C LEU A 137 -0.07 3.11 7.13
N TYR A 138 -0.88 2.05 7.24
CA TYR A 138 -2.18 2.02 7.94
C TYR A 138 -3.21 3.03 7.45
N GLY A 139 -2.90 3.77 6.37
CA GLY A 139 -3.69 4.90 5.89
C GLY A 139 -3.28 6.24 6.49
N VAL A 140 -2.20 6.29 7.28
CA VAL A 140 -1.60 7.54 7.75
C VAL A 140 -0.80 8.18 6.61
N VAL A 141 -1.07 9.44 6.31
CA VAL A 141 -0.47 10.13 5.17
C VAL A 141 0.91 10.69 5.54
N CYS A 142 1.93 10.37 4.73
CA CYS A 142 3.31 10.86 4.88
C CYS A 142 3.40 12.40 4.82
N ASP A 143 4.50 12.94 5.33
CA ASP A 143 4.84 14.36 5.19
C ASP A 143 5.33 14.67 3.76
N MET A 144 4.38 14.85 2.86
CA MET A 144 4.69 14.97 1.44
C MET A 144 5.50 16.23 1.12
N ASP A 145 5.29 17.35 1.82
CA ASP A 145 6.04 18.57 1.56
C ASP A 145 7.52 18.39 1.83
N ARG A 146 7.88 17.81 2.98
CA ARG A 146 9.28 17.55 3.35
C ARG A 146 9.91 16.53 2.41
N ILE A 147 9.22 15.43 2.12
CA ILE A 147 9.71 14.38 1.21
C ILE A 147 9.92 14.93 -0.19
N MET A 148 8.95 15.67 -0.73
CA MET A 148 9.06 16.25 -2.08
C MET A 148 10.14 17.36 -2.14
N ALA A 149 10.39 18.08 -1.05
CA ALA A 149 11.48 19.06 -0.99
C ALA A 149 12.85 18.36 -1.08
N ILE A 150 13.05 17.27 -0.32
CA ILE A 150 14.26 16.44 -0.38
C ILE A 150 14.43 15.83 -1.78
N ALA A 151 13.38 15.24 -2.33
CA ALA A 151 13.42 14.62 -3.65
C ALA A 151 13.82 15.62 -4.74
N ARG A 152 13.24 16.82 -4.75
CA ARG A 152 13.63 17.90 -5.68
C ARG A 152 15.06 18.36 -5.51
N LYS A 153 15.52 18.52 -4.26
CA LYS A 153 16.90 18.95 -3.94
C LYS A 153 17.93 17.98 -4.51
N HIS A 154 17.64 16.68 -4.47
CA HIS A 154 18.57 15.62 -4.88
C HIS A 154 18.22 14.99 -6.22
N ASN A 155 17.22 15.52 -6.95
CA ASN A 155 16.74 15.01 -8.24
C ASN A 155 16.33 13.52 -8.17
N LEU A 156 15.56 13.15 -7.15
CA LEU A 156 15.06 11.81 -6.91
C LEU A 156 13.60 11.68 -7.31
N TYR A 157 13.21 10.49 -7.79
CA TYR A 157 11.82 10.15 -8.00
C TYR A 157 11.14 9.77 -6.69
N VAL A 158 9.83 10.05 -6.58
CA VAL A 158 9.00 9.64 -5.45
C VAL A 158 7.93 8.67 -5.93
N ILE A 159 7.96 7.46 -5.38
CA ILE A 159 7.00 6.39 -5.61
C ILE A 159 6.11 6.30 -4.37
N GLU A 160 4.82 6.59 -4.50
CA GLU A 160 3.86 6.48 -3.41
C GLU A 160 3.26 5.08 -3.36
N ASP A 161 3.57 4.31 -2.32
CA ASP A 161 2.85 3.08 -1.99
C ASP A 161 1.57 3.43 -1.22
N CYS A 162 0.47 3.44 -1.95
CA CYS A 162 -0.86 3.77 -1.46
C CYS A 162 -1.71 2.53 -1.14
N ALA A 163 -1.08 1.34 -1.05
CA ALA A 163 -1.80 0.08 -0.82
C ALA A 163 -2.67 0.08 0.44
N GLN A 164 -2.40 0.95 1.39
CA GLN A 164 -3.13 1.08 2.65
C GLN A 164 -3.79 2.46 2.82
N ALA A 165 -3.87 3.26 1.75
CA ALA A 165 -4.30 4.66 1.87
C ALA A 165 -5.29 5.12 0.79
N ILE A 166 -6.14 4.22 0.28
CA ILE A 166 -7.20 4.60 -0.67
C ILE A 166 -8.17 5.56 0.01
N GLY A 167 -8.27 6.79 -0.50
CA GLY A 167 -9.06 7.87 0.07
C GLY A 167 -8.29 8.85 0.98
N GLY A 168 -6.99 8.59 1.22
CA GLY A 168 -6.12 9.54 1.90
C GLY A 168 -5.85 10.79 1.05
N LYS A 169 -5.69 11.94 1.72
CA LYS A 169 -5.42 13.21 1.04
C LYS A 169 -4.34 14.00 1.75
N TYR A 170 -3.54 14.71 0.96
CA TYR A 170 -2.58 15.70 1.43
C TYR A 170 -2.86 17.04 0.75
N LYS A 171 -3.18 18.09 1.53
CA LYS A 171 -3.58 19.41 1.03
C LYS A 171 -4.68 19.35 -0.05
N GLY A 172 -5.68 18.48 0.20
CA GLY A 172 -6.81 18.25 -0.68
C GLY A 172 -6.52 17.37 -1.92
N LYS A 173 -5.26 17.02 -2.21
CA LYS A 173 -4.90 16.11 -3.30
C LYS A 173 -4.93 14.67 -2.82
N SER A 174 -5.43 13.75 -3.65
CA SER A 174 -5.39 12.32 -3.37
C SER A 174 -3.94 11.83 -3.28
N VAL A 175 -3.63 11.03 -2.26
CA VAL A 175 -2.35 10.30 -2.23
C VAL A 175 -2.21 9.44 -3.49
N GLY A 176 -0.99 9.22 -3.94
CA GLY A 176 -0.68 8.59 -5.23
C GLY A 176 -0.60 9.55 -6.41
N THR A 177 -1.03 10.83 -6.23
CA THR A 177 -0.99 11.85 -7.30
C THR A 177 0.00 12.99 -7.02
N ILE A 178 0.80 12.87 -5.97
CA ILE A 178 1.71 13.91 -5.48
C ILE A 178 3.14 13.63 -5.91
N GLY A 179 3.58 12.39 -5.78
CA GLY A 179 4.85 11.90 -6.31
C GLY A 179 4.84 11.70 -7.82
N ASP A 180 5.83 11.02 -8.34
CA ASP A 180 5.96 10.73 -9.78
C ASP A 180 5.01 9.63 -10.23
N VAL A 181 4.81 8.61 -9.39
CA VAL A 181 3.87 7.50 -9.58
C VAL A 181 3.23 7.11 -8.25
N GLY A 182 1.95 6.75 -8.28
CA GLY A 182 1.23 6.17 -7.16
C GLY A 182 0.83 4.73 -7.45
N CYS A 183 0.97 3.86 -6.45
CA CYS A 183 0.74 2.43 -6.57
C CYS A 183 -0.28 1.98 -5.53
N PHE A 184 -1.40 1.42 -6.00
CA PHE A 184 -2.51 0.96 -5.16
C PHE A 184 -2.65 -0.56 -5.18
N SER A 185 -3.21 -1.10 -4.12
CA SER A 185 -3.51 -2.52 -3.99
C SER A 185 -4.99 -2.74 -3.72
N PHE A 186 -5.57 -3.71 -4.40
CA PHE A 186 -6.93 -4.19 -4.18
C PHE A 186 -6.93 -5.64 -3.67
N ALA A 187 -5.92 -5.99 -2.87
CA ALA A 187 -5.90 -7.26 -2.16
C ALA A 187 -7.06 -7.37 -1.16
N GLN A 188 -7.44 -8.58 -0.80
CA GLN A 188 -8.61 -8.85 0.04
C GLN A 188 -8.76 -7.98 1.29
N SER A 189 -7.65 -7.65 1.97
CA SER A 189 -7.66 -6.90 3.22
C SER A 189 -7.71 -5.37 3.05
N LYS A 190 -7.66 -4.85 1.82
CA LYS A 190 -7.56 -3.41 1.55
C LYS A 190 -8.91 -2.71 1.70
N HIS A 191 -8.95 -1.39 1.47
CA HIS A 191 -10.19 -0.59 1.58
C HIS A 191 -11.32 -1.16 0.72
N PHE A 192 -11.00 -1.63 -0.46
CA PHE A 192 -11.82 -2.55 -1.25
C PHE A 192 -10.92 -3.53 -2.00
N THR A 193 -11.52 -4.59 -2.53
CA THR A 193 -10.81 -5.61 -3.30
C THR A 193 -11.47 -5.84 -4.66
N THR A 194 -10.69 -6.24 -5.63
CA THR A 194 -11.16 -6.64 -6.96
C THR A 194 -11.36 -8.16 -7.08
N GLY A 195 -11.90 -8.78 -6.02
CA GLY A 195 -12.15 -10.22 -5.98
C GLY A 195 -11.02 -11.04 -5.35
N GLY A 196 -10.19 -10.39 -4.52
CA GLY A 196 -9.09 -11.03 -3.77
C GLY A 196 -7.74 -10.41 -4.06
N GLU A 197 -7.43 -10.13 -5.31
CA GLU A 197 -6.21 -9.49 -5.76
C GLU A 197 -6.50 -8.41 -6.82
N GLY A 198 -5.61 -7.42 -6.93
CA GLY A 198 -5.63 -6.35 -7.92
C GLY A 198 -4.70 -5.21 -7.55
N GLY A 199 -4.39 -4.37 -8.51
CA GLY A 199 -3.58 -3.19 -8.32
C GLY A 199 -3.84 -2.11 -9.37
N MET A 200 -3.33 -0.92 -9.09
CA MET A 200 -3.41 0.22 -10.00
C MET A 200 -2.16 1.07 -9.88
N VAL A 201 -1.60 1.46 -11.01
CA VAL A 201 -0.59 2.52 -11.08
C VAL A 201 -1.27 3.80 -11.55
N VAL A 202 -0.95 4.93 -10.93
CA VAL A 202 -1.41 6.24 -11.42
C VAL A 202 -0.24 7.18 -11.63
N THR A 203 -0.37 8.08 -12.60
CA THR A 203 0.63 9.11 -12.86
C THR A 203 0.00 10.33 -13.54
N ASN A 204 0.62 11.49 -13.36
CA ASN A 204 0.26 12.72 -14.05
C ASN A 204 1.13 12.98 -15.29
N ASP A 205 2.07 12.08 -15.61
CA ASP A 205 2.89 12.08 -16.79
C ASP A 205 2.33 11.09 -17.82
N GLU A 206 1.85 11.58 -18.96
CA GLU A 206 1.23 10.71 -19.96
C GLU A 206 2.21 9.74 -20.62
N ASP A 207 3.46 10.15 -20.84
CA ASP A 207 4.46 9.30 -21.45
C ASP A 207 4.81 8.14 -20.51
N ARG A 208 4.97 8.41 -19.21
CA ARG A 208 5.12 7.36 -18.20
C ARG A 208 3.90 6.44 -18.12
N GLY A 209 2.71 6.99 -18.26
CA GLY A 209 1.49 6.18 -18.31
C GLY A 209 1.48 5.18 -19.47
N TRP A 210 1.93 5.60 -20.66
CA TRP A 210 2.06 4.71 -21.81
C TRP A 210 3.19 3.67 -21.62
N GLU A 211 4.31 4.07 -21.03
CA GLU A 211 5.39 3.17 -20.62
C GLU A 211 4.89 2.11 -19.63
N ALA A 212 4.11 2.52 -18.63
CA ALA A 212 3.51 1.62 -17.65
C ALA A 212 2.57 0.60 -18.30
N ARG A 213 1.73 1.04 -19.24
CA ARG A 213 0.87 0.16 -20.03
C ARG A 213 1.67 -0.84 -20.86
N SER A 214 2.77 -0.39 -21.47
CA SER A 214 3.68 -1.23 -22.23
C SER A 214 4.34 -2.28 -21.33
N PHE A 215 4.95 -1.86 -20.23
CA PHE A 215 5.62 -2.76 -19.29
C PHE A 215 4.68 -3.80 -18.68
N ARG A 216 3.45 -3.39 -18.32
CA ARG A 216 2.39 -4.29 -17.84
C ARG A 216 2.00 -5.36 -18.85
N ASP A 217 2.14 -5.08 -20.15
CA ASP A 217 1.61 -5.89 -21.25
C ASP A 217 2.68 -6.30 -22.24
N HIS A 218 3.62 -7.14 -21.79
CA HIS A 218 4.69 -7.77 -22.60
C HIS A 218 5.61 -6.79 -23.36
N GLY A 219 5.57 -5.50 -23.05
CA GLY A 219 6.32 -4.50 -23.81
C GLY A 219 5.70 -4.12 -25.15
N TYR A 220 4.40 -4.37 -25.35
CA TYR A 220 3.69 -3.89 -26.53
C TYR A 220 3.80 -2.38 -26.68
N ASP A 221 3.90 -1.89 -27.92
CA ASP A 221 3.51 -0.53 -28.23
C ASP A 221 1.99 -0.41 -28.11
N VAL A 222 1.52 -0.18 -26.87
CA VAL A 222 0.09 -0.15 -26.56
C VAL A 222 -0.61 0.97 -27.29
N LYS A 223 0.05 2.13 -27.43
CA LYS A 223 -0.52 3.30 -28.14
C LYS A 223 -0.76 2.99 -29.62
N ALA A 224 0.22 2.38 -30.27
CA ALA A 224 0.08 1.94 -31.66
C ALA A 224 -0.92 0.79 -31.78
N ARG A 225 -0.91 -0.17 -30.84
CA ARG A 225 -1.86 -1.29 -30.83
C ARG A 225 -3.32 -0.83 -30.72
N MET A 226 -3.60 0.19 -29.91
CA MET A 226 -4.95 0.78 -29.85
C MET A 226 -5.36 1.40 -31.19
N ASN A 227 -4.43 2.09 -31.88
CA ASN A 227 -4.66 2.62 -33.20
C ASN A 227 -4.86 1.51 -34.27
N MET A 228 -4.08 0.41 -34.16
CA MET A 228 -4.24 -0.76 -35.04
C MET A 228 -5.60 -1.42 -34.95
N LEU A 229 -6.13 -1.55 -33.75
CA LEU A 229 -7.49 -2.08 -33.54
C LEU A 229 -8.55 -1.22 -34.24
N ALA A 230 -8.28 0.07 -34.39
CA ALA A 230 -9.16 1.00 -35.09
C ALA A 230 -8.94 1.03 -36.61
N LEU A 231 -7.72 0.77 -37.09
CA LEU A 231 -7.30 0.99 -38.48
C LEU A 231 -6.92 -0.29 -39.24
N GLU A 232 -6.85 -1.46 -38.54
CA GLU A 232 -6.40 -2.76 -39.09
C GLU A 232 -5.00 -2.73 -39.72
N GLU A 233 -4.16 -1.80 -39.31
CA GLU A 233 -2.78 -1.67 -39.80
C GLU A 233 -1.84 -2.71 -39.16
N LYS A 234 -0.84 -3.16 -39.90
CA LYS A 234 0.21 -4.04 -39.41
C LYS A 234 1.46 -3.22 -39.07
N LEU A 235 1.92 -3.30 -37.82
CA LEU A 235 3.21 -2.75 -37.42
C LEU A 235 4.36 -3.63 -37.89
N PRO A 236 5.55 -3.07 -38.15
CA PRO A 236 6.77 -3.84 -38.45
C PRO A 236 7.24 -4.65 -37.23
N TYR A 237 6.91 -4.22 -36.03
CA TYR A 237 7.10 -4.93 -34.74
C TYR A 237 5.97 -4.54 -33.81
N ILE A 238 5.73 -5.35 -32.79
CA ILE A 238 4.65 -5.14 -31.79
C ILE A 238 5.16 -5.00 -30.36
N HIS A 239 6.40 -5.40 -30.11
CA HIS A 239 7.07 -5.25 -28.81
C HIS A 239 8.28 -4.34 -28.96
N ASN A 240 8.27 -3.19 -28.29
CA ASN A 240 9.33 -2.19 -28.35
C ASN A 240 10.26 -2.23 -27.13
N ARG A 241 9.93 -3.03 -26.12
CA ARG A 241 10.73 -3.28 -24.91
C ARG A 241 10.37 -4.63 -24.27
N VAL A 242 11.18 -5.05 -23.31
CA VAL A 242 10.82 -6.17 -22.42
C VAL A 242 9.73 -5.73 -21.45
N GLY A 243 8.73 -6.57 -21.26
CA GLY A 243 7.64 -6.35 -20.33
C GLY A 243 7.07 -7.66 -19.80
N PHE A 244 6.05 -7.57 -18.97
CA PHE A 244 5.44 -8.70 -18.28
C PHE A 244 3.94 -8.80 -18.59
N ASN A 245 3.31 -9.90 -18.22
CA ASN A 245 1.86 -10.01 -18.24
C ASN A 245 1.32 -9.75 -16.83
N PHE A 246 1.04 -8.49 -16.54
CA PHE A 246 0.41 -8.07 -15.29
C PHE A 246 -1.00 -7.51 -15.50
N ARG A 247 -1.68 -7.90 -16.58
CA ARG A 247 -3.03 -7.40 -16.87
C ARG A 247 -4.04 -7.88 -15.83
N MET A 248 -4.94 -6.97 -15.45
CA MET A 248 -6.14 -7.31 -14.68
C MET A 248 -7.17 -7.99 -15.59
N THR A 249 -7.94 -8.93 -15.06
CA THR A 249 -9.03 -9.59 -15.79
C THR A 249 -10.28 -8.72 -15.84
N GLU A 250 -11.19 -9.06 -16.73
CA GLU A 250 -12.50 -8.39 -16.85
C GLU A 250 -13.31 -8.51 -15.56
N MET A 251 -13.36 -9.71 -14.96
CA MET A 251 -14.11 -9.96 -13.71
C MET A 251 -13.57 -9.11 -12.53
N GLN A 252 -12.25 -9.02 -12.39
CA GLN A 252 -11.64 -8.17 -11.38
C GLN A 252 -12.00 -6.69 -11.59
N SER A 253 -11.99 -6.25 -12.84
CA SER A 253 -12.32 -4.86 -13.20
C SER A 253 -13.79 -4.53 -12.92
N ILE A 254 -14.72 -5.46 -13.18
CA ILE A 254 -16.15 -5.34 -12.82
C ILE A 254 -16.29 -5.10 -11.31
N VAL A 255 -15.67 -5.95 -10.50
CA VAL A 255 -15.69 -5.77 -9.04
C VAL A 255 -15.10 -4.40 -8.65
N GLY A 256 -13.95 -4.04 -9.23
CA GLY A 256 -13.28 -2.76 -8.97
C GLY A 256 -14.17 -1.55 -9.25
N ILE A 257 -14.90 -1.55 -10.37
CA ILE A 257 -15.83 -0.48 -10.75
C ILE A 257 -16.94 -0.34 -9.71
N ASN A 258 -17.54 -1.45 -9.31
CA ASN A 258 -18.66 -1.44 -8.36
C ASN A 258 -18.21 -1.05 -6.95
N GLU A 259 -17.04 -1.53 -6.51
CA GLU A 259 -16.47 -1.13 -5.22
C GLU A 259 -16.05 0.35 -5.19
N LEU A 260 -15.48 0.86 -6.28
CA LEU A 260 -15.13 2.28 -6.41
C LEU A 260 -16.41 3.16 -6.36
N ALA A 261 -17.50 2.73 -6.97
CA ALA A 261 -18.76 3.49 -6.98
C ALA A 261 -19.35 3.68 -5.57
N ARG A 262 -19.12 2.74 -4.64
CA ARG A 262 -19.62 2.83 -3.26
C ARG A 262 -18.54 3.29 -2.24
N LEU A 263 -17.33 3.58 -2.71
CA LEU A 263 -16.22 3.95 -1.85
C LEU A 263 -16.52 5.24 -1.06
N GLU A 264 -16.94 6.30 -1.75
CA GLU A 264 -17.23 7.62 -1.16
C GLU A 264 -18.59 7.68 -0.43
N THR A 265 -19.53 6.78 -0.76
CA THR A 265 -20.88 6.83 -0.20
C THR A 265 -21.10 5.87 0.96
N TRP A 266 -20.27 4.86 1.10
CA TRP A 266 -20.42 3.83 2.12
C TRP A 266 -19.14 3.52 2.88
N ASN A 267 -18.03 3.23 2.16
CA ASN A 267 -16.82 2.67 2.77
C ASN A 267 -16.07 3.74 3.58
N LEU A 268 -15.61 4.80 2.93
CA LEU A 268 -14.82 5.86 3.58
C LEU A 268 -15.60 6.61 4.67
N PRO A 269 -16.88 7.01 4.49
CA PRO A 269 -17.61 7.67 5.54
C PRO A 269 -17.69 6.86 6.84
N ARG A 270 -17.89 5.53 6.74
CA ARG A 270 -17.92 4.65 7.92
C ARG A 270 -16.55 4.57 8.60
N ARG A 271 -15.47 4.44 7.83
CA ARG A 271 -14.11 4.44 8.39
C ARG A 271 -13.79 5.74 9.12
N PHE A 272 -14.17 6.87 8.56
CA PHE A 272 -13.97 8.18 9.19
C PHE A 272 -14.77 8.32 10.48
N GLU A 273 -16.02 7.87 10.48
CA GLU A 273 -16.86 7.85 11.67
C GLU A 273 -16.27 6.96 12.77
N TYR A 274 -15.83 5.76 12.43
CA TYR A 274 -15.24 4.81 13.38
C TYR A 274 -13.90 5.29 13.92
N ALA A 275 -13.06 5.88 13.08
CA ALA A 275 -11.82 6.51 13.51
C ALA A 275 -12.08 7.66 14.49
N LYS A 276 -13.13 8.46 14.24
CA LYS A 276 -13.56 9.50 15.18
C LYS A 276 -13.97 8.91 16.52
N MET A 277 -14.77 7.83 16.54
CA MET A 277 -15.18 7.15 17.78
C MET A 277 -13.98 6.67 18.58
N TYR A 278 -13.00 5.99 17.93
CA TYR A 278 -11.76 5.57 18.58
C TYR A 278 -10.98 6.75 19.16
N ARG A 279 -10.83 7.80 18.40
CA ARG A 279 -10.06 9.00 18.80
C ARG A 279 -10.69 9.68 20.01
N GLU A 280 -12.01 9.86 20.02
CA GLU A 280 -12.74 10.53 21.11
C GLU A 280 -12.72 9.70 22.40
N ALA A 281 -12.80 8.37 22.29
CA ALA A 281 -12.82 7.48 23.44
C ALA A 281 -11.39 7.20 23.99
N LEU A 282 -10.45 6.87 23.12
CA LEU A 282 -9.15 6.32 23.51
C LEU A 282 -8.06 7.39 23.61
N GLY A 283 -8.17 8.50 22.88
CA GLY A 283 -7.17 9.57 22.90
C GLY A 283 -7.03 10.35 24.21
N LYS A 284 -7.92 10.10 25.16
CA LYS A 284 -7.91 10.73 26.50
C LYS A 284 -7.28 9.83 27.56
N LEU A 285 -6.99 8.56 27.22
CA LEU A 285 -6.48 7.60 28.18
C LEU A 285 -5.00 7.88 28.48
N GLU A 286 -4.65 7.96 29.75
CA GLU A 286 -3.25 8.05 30.17
C GLU A 286 -2.52 6.78 29.73
N GLY A 287 -1.32 6.92 29.12
CA GLY A 287 -0.61 5.77 28.55
C GLY A 287 -0.96 5.48 27.08
N VAL A 288 -1.88 6.22 26.46
CA VAL A 288 -1.99 6.34 25.00
C VAL A 288 -1.11 7.50 24.55
N LYS A 289 0.05 7.20 23.96
CA LYS A 289 1.04 8.19 23.58
C LYS A 289 0.62 8.97 22.32
N SER A 290 0.17 8.24 21.30
CA SER A 290 -0.34 8.86 20.07
C SER A 290 -1.31 7.94 19.33
N LEU A 291 -2.10 8.53 18.46
CA LEU A 291 -3.05 7.89 17.56
C LEU A 291 -3.22 8.76 16.30
N PRO A 292 -3.73 8.21 15.18
CA PRO A 292 -3.90 8.96 13.95
C PRO A 292 -4.87 10.13 14.12
N VAL A 293 -4.45 11.29 13.66
CA VAL A 293 -5.27 12.52 13.68
C VAL A 293 -5.25 13.14 12.30
N ASP A 294 -6.44 13.50 11.81
CA ASP A 294 -6.55 14.35 10.64
C ASP A 294 -6.15 15.78 11.00
N THR A 295 -5.45 16.43 10.10
CA THR A 295 -5.09 17.85 10.19
C THR A 295 -5.69 18.62 9.01
N GLU A 296 -5.54 19.94 8.98
CA GLU A 296 -5.97 20.73 7.81
C GLU A 296 -5.27 20.29 6.52
N GLU A 297 -4.05 19.75 6.63
CA GLU A 297 -3.25 19.34 5.50
C GLU A 297 -3.37 17.85 5.18
N ARG A 298 -3.64 17.00 6.18
CA ARG A 298 -3.59 15.53 6.05
C ARG A 298 -4.91 14.91 6.46
N GLN A 299 -5.55 14.20 5.55
CA GLN A 299 -6.69 13.34 5.81
C GLN A 299 -6.25 11.88 5.71
N CYS A 300 -6.25 11.17 6.83
CA CYS A 300 -5.91 9.74 6.87
C CYS A 300 -6.99 8.90 6.20
N ALA A 301 -6.59 7.77 5.62
CA ALA A 301 -7.51 6.84 4.97
C ALA A 301 -8.05 5.75 5.90
N TYR A 302 -7.43 5.56 7.05
CA TYR A 302 -7.82 4.60 8.08
C TYR A 302 -8.05 3.17 7.56
N TRP A 303 -6.99 2.56 6.98
CA TRP A 303 -7.02 1.13 6.70
C TRP A 303 -7.11 0.33 8.00
N TRP A 304 -6.23 0.67 8.95
CA TRP A 304 -6.28 0.31 10.37
C TRP A 304 -6.12 1.58 11.22
N PHE A 305 -6.33 1.44 12.53
CA PHE A 305 -6.19 2.54 13.48
C PHE A 305 -5.04 2.23 14.45
N PRO A 306 -3.79 2.63 14.15
CA PRO A 306 -2.65 2.38 15.01
C PRO A 306 -2.67 3.28 16.24
N ILE A 307 -2.50 2.68 17.41
CA ILE A 307 -2.39 3.37 18.71
C ILE A 307 -1.02 3.05 19.27
N ILE A 308 -0.23 4.08 19.60
CA ILE A 308 1.06 3.89 20.26
C ILE A 308 0.86 3.97 21.76
N LEU A 309 1.25 2.90 22.45
CA LEU A 309 1.26 2.83 23.91
C LEU A 309 2.50 3.51 24.49
N ASP A 310 2.31 4.15 25.63
CA ASP A 310 3.40 4.66 26.49
C ASP A 310 3.76 3.58 27.52
N LEU A 311 4.84 2.85 27.30
CA LEU A 311 5.29 1.78 28.18
C LEU A 311 5.90 2.31 29.52
N ASP A 312 6.10 3.61 29.65
CA ASP A 312 6.45 4.20 30.95
C ASP A 312 5.22 4.29 31.86
N LYS A 313 4.03 4.37 31.26
CA LYS A 313 2.74 4.45 31.93
C LYS A 313 1.99 3.10 32.04
N LEU A 314 2.30 2.17 31.18
CA LEU A 314 1.66 0.86 31.13
C LEU A 314 2.68 -0.24 31.45
N ASP A 315 2.26 -1.28 32.15
CA ASP A 315 3.08 -2.45 32.49
C ASP A 315 2.89 -3.63 31.50
N ILE A 316 2.33 -3.34 30.34
CA ILE A 316 2.04 -4.30 29.27
C ILE A 316 2.53 -3.77 27.92
N ASP A 317 3.13 -4.63 27.09
CA ASP A 317 3.48 -4.30 25.71
C ASP A 317 2.32 -4.56 24.73
N ALA A 318 2.42 -4.06 23.51
CA ALA A 318 1.37 -4.19 22.52
C ALA A 318 1.04 -5.65 22.14
N PRO A 319 1.99 -6.58 21.97
CA PRO A 319 1.69 -8.00 21.75
C PRO A 319 0.86 -8.63 22.86
N ALA A 320 1.20 -8.38 24.12
CA ALA A 320 0.44 -8.91 25.27
C ALA A 320 -0.94 -8.22 25.38
N PHE A 321 -1.01 -6.92 25.17
CA PHE A 321 -2.26 -6.15 25.12
C PHE A 321 -3.25 -6.72 24.09
N LEU A 322 -2.78 -6.97 22.88
CA LEU A 322 -3.59 -7.57 21.82
C LEU A 322 -4.03 -8.99 22.13
N LYS A 323 -3.19 -9.77 22.82
CA LYS A 323 -3.54 -11.12 23.26
C LYS A 323 -4.69 -11.10 24.28
N GLU A 324 -4.71 -10.15 25.20
CA GLU A 324 -5.80 -9.99 26.16
C GLU A 324 -7.09 -9.54 25.45
N MET A 325 -7.03 -8.55 24.55
CA MET A 325 -8.18 -8.15 23.74
C MET A 325 -8.74 -9.33 22.93
N ALA A 326 -7.87 -10.15 22.33
CA ALA A 326 -8.30 -11.33 21.58
C ALA A 326 -8.99 -12.36 22.50
N GLY A 327 -8.52 -12.51 23.76
CA GLY A 327 -9.16 -13.32 24.79
C GLY A 327 -10.57 -12.86 25.17
N MET A 328 -10.87 -11.58 24.95
CA MET A 328 -12.22 -10.99 25.12
C MET A 328 -13.09 -11.12 23.86
N GLY A 329 -12.65 -11.83 22.85
CA GLY A 329 -13.39 -12.02 21.59
C GLY A 329 -13.34 -10.82 20.65
N ILE A 330 -12.30 -9.98 20.76
CA ILE A 330 -12.11 -8.84 19.85
C ILE A 330 -11.18 -9.26 18.69
N PRO A 331 -11.61 -9.09 17.42
CA PRO A 331 -10.72 -9.27 16.30
C PRO A 331 -9.69 -8.14 16.29
N CYS A 332 -8.46 -8.47 16.63
CA CYS A 332 -7.33 -7.54 16.65
C CYS A 332 -6.09 -8.21 16.04
N TYR A 333 -5.16 -7.40 15.59
CA TYR A 333 -3.98 -7.88 14.89
C TYR A 333 -2.77 -7.04 15.28
N GLY A 334 -1.73 -7.69 15.76
CA GLY A 334 -0.47 -7.02 16.05
C GLY A 334 0.35 -6.75 14.80
N ILE A 335 1.26 -5.85 14.90
CA ILE A 335 2.33 -5.71 13.93
C ILE A 335 3.14 -6.99 13.94
N GLN A 336 3.11 -7.73 12.84
CA GLN A 336 3.79 -9.02 12.75
C GLN A 336 5.00 -8.98 11.82
N TRP A 337 5.21 -7.86 11.12
CA TRP A 337 6.39 -7.74 10.27
C TRP A 337 7.60 -7.38 11.12
N PRO A 338 8.72 -8.07 10.95
CA PRO A 338 9.99 -7.54 11.40
C PRO A 338 10.32 -6.29 10.56
N GLU A 339 11.27 -5.51 10.98
CA GLU A 339 11.86 -4.51 10.10
C GLU A 339 12.39 -5.24 8.86
N ALA A 340 12.12 -4.72 7.65
CA ALA A 340 12.35 -5.48 6.41
C ALA A 340 13.79 -5.99 6.26
N TYR A 341 14.78 -5.23 6.72
CA TYR A 341 16.19 -5.66 6.70
C TYR A 341 16.51 -6.86 7.62
N GLU A 342 15.63 -7.17 8.58
CA GLU A 342 15.74 -8.33 9.45
C GLU A 342 15.26 -9.63 8.76
N GLU A 343 14.57 -9.52 7.64
CA GLU A 343 14.13 -10.68 6.89
C GLU A 343 15.32 -11.47 6.33
N LYS A 344 15.21 -12.78 6.35
CA LYS A 344 16.23 -13.69 5.82
C LYS A 344 16.63 -13.35 4.39
N ALA A 345 15.66 -12.91 3.58
CA ALA A 345 15.90 -12.53 2.19
C ALA A 345 16.94 -11.40 2.05
N TYR A 346 16.98 -10.48 3.01
CA TYR A 346 17.97 -9.40 3.01
C TYR A 346 19.25 -9.77 3.75
N LYS A 347 19.17 -10.45 4.89
CA LYS A 347 20.35 -10.90 5.64
C LYS A 347 21.27 -11.81 4.80
N GLU A 348 20.69 -12.69 3.99
CA GLU A 348 21.43 -13.61 3.14
C GLU A 348 21.61 -13.08 1.70
N LEU A 349 21.20 -11.83 1.41
CA LEU A 349 21.20 -11.27 0.07
C LEU A 349 20.51 -12.21 -0.94
N GLY A 350 19.30 -12.63 -0.63
CA GLY A 350 18.50 -13.62 -1.35
C GLY A 350 17.94 -13.09 -2.67
N GLY A 351 18.81 -12.65 -3.57
CA GLY A 351 18.44 -12.20 -4.91
C GLY A 351 18.22 -13.35 -5.90
N PHE A 352 18.07 -12.99 -7.18
CA PHE A 352 17.76 -13.94 -8.25
C PHE A 352 19.01 -14.68 -8.75
N GLY A 353 18.87 -15.99 -8.99
CA GLY A 353 19.90 -16.84 -9.55
C GLY A 353 21.13 -17.04 -8.65
N SER A 354 22.15 -17.74 -9.17
CA SER A 354 23.36 -18.07 -8.42
C SER A 354 24.22 -16.86 -8.05
N HIS A 355 24.09 -15.76 -8.78
CA HIS A 355 24.81 -14.51 -8.53
C HIS A 355 24.04 -13.52 -7.66
N LYS A 356 22.91 -13.94 -7.07
CA LYS A 356 22.12 -13.13 -6.14
C LYS A 356 21.78 -11.73 -6.70
N PHE A 357 21.42 -11.65 -7.99
CA PHE A 357 21.01 -10.38 -8.60
C PHE A 357 19.82 -9.76 -7.85
N PRO A 358 19.77 -8.44 -7.61
CA PRO A 358 20.73 -7.41 -8.03
C PRO A 358 21.91 -7.20 -7.06
N PHE A 359 21.88 -7.78 -5.87
CA PHE A 359 22.78 -7.45 -4.75
C PHE A 359 24.27 -7.68 -5.08
N CYS A 360 24.57 -8.70 -5.87
CA CYS A 360 25.93 -9.07 -6.26
C CYS A 360 26.14 -8.96 -7.78
N SER A 361 25.38 -8.11 -8.44
CA SER A 361 25.55 -7.89 -9.89
C SER A 361 26.76 -7.00 -10.20
N LYS A 362 27.26 -7.10 -11.42
CA LYS A 362 28.38 -6.26 -11.88
C LYS A 362 28.00 -4.78 -11.99
N GLU A 363 26.74 -4.50 -12.22
CA GLU A 363 26.16 -3.16 -12.29
C GLU A 363 26.12 -2.49 -10.92
N TYR A 364 25.95 -3.30 -9.86
CA TYR A 364 25.96 -2.82 -8.49
C TYR A 364 27.30 -3.15 -7.82
N THR A 365 28.23 -2.21 -7.87
CA THR A 365 29.65 -2.42 -7.47
C THR A 365 29.96 -1.94 -6.06
N ARG A 366 28.96 -1.73 -5.19
CA ARG A 366 29.20 -1.38 -3.80
C ARG A 366 29.81 -2.56 -3.05
N GLU A 367 31.14 -2.48 -2.81
CA GLU A 367 31.82 -3.50 -2.02
C GLU A 367 31.23 -3.61 -0.62
N GLY A 368 31.05 -4.86 -0.16
CA GLY A 368 30.59 -5.13 1.19
C GLY A 368 29.13 -4.76 1.45
N LEU A 369 28.24 -4.79 0.42
CA LEU A 369 26.82 -4.63 0.69
C LEU A 369 26.39 -5.67 1.71
N THR A 370 25.88 -5.19 2.83
CA THR A 370 25.26 -6.00 3.86
C THR A 370 24.11 -5.21 4.49
N TYR A 371 23.10 -5.93 4.92
CA TYR A 371 22.05 -5.37 5.77
C TYR A 371 22.30 -5.68 7.25
N GLU A 372 23.39 -6.39 7.57
CA GLU A 372 23.86 -6.55 8.94
C GLU A 372 24.29 -5.20 9.53
N GLY A 373 23.85 -4.91 10.74
CA GLY A 373 24.16 -3.65 11.40
C GLY A 373 23.29 -2.45 10.96
N VAL A 374 22.34 -2.65 10.02
CA VAL A 374 21.30 -1.64 9.80
C VAL A 374 20.43 -1.54 11.06
N VAL A 375 20.25 -0.34 11.57
CA VAL A 375 19.47 -0.08 12.77
C VAL A 375 18.48 1.04 12.49
N CYS A 376 17.19 0.74 12.67
CA CYS A 376 16.09 1.68 12.62
C CYS A 376 15.39 1.67 13.99
N PRO A 377 15.87 2.49 14.94
CA PRO A 377 15.45 2.38 16.34
C PRO A 377 13.97 2.70 16.56
N VAL A 378 13.39 3.62 15.78
CA VAL A 378 11.97 3.96 15.91
C VAL A 378 11.11 2.82 15.39
N ALA A 379 11.40 2.28 14.21
CA ALA A 379 10.71 1.10 13.65
C ALA A 379 10.71 -0.06 14.66
N LYS A 380 11.87 -0.39 15.21
CA LYS A 380 12.03 -1.44 16.22
C LYS A 380 11.21 -1.18 17.47
N SER A 381 11.18 0.06 17.95
CA SER A 381 10.43 0.47 19.13
C SER A 381 8.92 0.36 18.90
N LEU A 382 8.43 0.72 17.72
CA LEU A 382 7.01 0.68 17.38
C LEU A 382 6.40 -0.72 17.47
N ARG A 383 7.18 -1.78 17.18
CA ARG A 383 6.70 -3.17 17.32
C ARG A 383 6.19 -3.51 18.71
N ALA A 384 6.87 -3.04 19.75
CA ALA A 384 6.48 -3.29 21.14
C ALA A 384 5.33 -2.39 21.60
N ARG A 385 5.07 -1.28 20.90
CA ARG A 385 4.19 -0.21 21.37
C ARG A 385 2.91 -0.05 20.55
N THR A 386 2.81 -0.59 19.34
CA THR A 386 1.66 -0.30 18.49
C THR A 386 0.58 -1.36 18.59
N VAL A 387 -0.61 -0.92 18.99
CA VAL A 387 -1.88 -1.67 18.94
C VAL A 387 -2.68 -1.21 17.73
N ASN A 388 -2.95 -2.11 16.79
CA ASN A 388 -3.75 -1.82 15.60
C ASN A 388 -5.20 -2.27 15.81
N LEU A 389 -6.15 -1.35 15.69
CA LEU A 389 -7.57 -1.64 15.74
C LEU A 389 -8.16 -1.67 14.31
N PHE A 390 -9.08 -2.61 14.09
CA PHE A 390 -9.84 -2.67 12.85
C PHE A 390 -11.01 -1.68 12.86
N LEU A 391 -11.38 -1.23 11.66
CA LEU A 391 -12.54 -0.39 11.42
C LEU A 391 -13.13 -0.69 10.03
N HIS A 392 -13.56 -1.96 9.87
CA HIS A 392 -14.17 -2.38 8.61
C HIS A 392 -15.52 -1.68 8.38
N PRO A 393 -15.81 -1.26 7.13
CA PRO A 393 -17.07 -0.58 6.83
C PRO A 393 -18.30 -1.52 6.94
N THR A 394 -18.09 -2.83 7.07
CA THR A 394 -19.15 -3.82 7.32
C THR A 394 -19.61 -3.87 8.78
N TRP A 395 -18.83 -3.27 9.69
CA TRP A 395 -19.17 -3.22 11.10
C TRP A 395 -20.22 -2.14 11.37
N GLU A 396 -20.92 -2.23 12.51
CA GLU A 396 -21.79 -1.20 13.04
C GLU A 396 -21.15 -0.54 14.27
N LYS A 397 -21.72 0.56 14.75
CA LYS A 397 -21.20 1.33 15.91
C LYS A 397 -21.04 0.49 17.17
N GLU A 398 -21.93 -0.47 17.36
CA GLU A 398 -21.90 -1.40 18.49
C GLU A 398 -20.66 -2.29 18.48
N HIS A 399 -20.18 -2.68 17.30
CA HIS A 399 -18.93 -3.42 17.17
C HIS A 399 -17.73 -2.55 17.54
N ILE A 400 -17.72 -1.29 17.11
CA ILE A 400 -16.69 -0.31 17.48
C ILE A 400 -16.71 -0.06 18.99
N GLN A 401 -17.89 0.06 19.60
CA GLN A 401 -18.01 0.24 21.05
C GLN A 401 -17.45 -0.97 21.80
N ARG A 402 -17.72 -2.21 21.35
CA ARG A 402 -17.13 -3.42 21.95
C ARG A 402 -15.60 -3.38 21.93
N VAL A 403 -15.00 -2.90 20.83
CA VAL A 403 -13.54 -2.73 20.74
C VAL A 403 -13.04 -1.69 21.73
N ILE A 404 -13.74 -0.55 21.84
CA ILE A 404 -13.39 0.52 22.80
C ILE A 404 -13.46 0.00 24.23
N ASP A 405 -14.53 -0.71 24.58
CA ASP A 405 -14.73 -1.24 25.95
C ASP A 405 -13.64 -2.25 26.30
N ALA A 406 -13.30 -3.14 25.38
CA ALA A 406 -12.22 -4.11 25.59
C ALA A 406 -10.85 -3.44 25.72
N PHE A 407 -10.53 -2.49 24.83
CA PHE A 407 -9.30 -1.71 24.93
C PHE A 407 -9.18 -1.02 26.28
N THR A 408 -10.25 -0.33 26.69
CA THR A 408 -10.31 0.41 27.97
C THR A 408 -10.17 -0.53 29.17
N THR A 409 -10.74 -1.73 29.09
CA THR A 409 -10.64 -2.74 30.17
C THR A 409 -9.20 -3.20 30.34
N VAL A 410 -8.53 -3.59 29.24
CA VAL A 410 -7.12 -4.01 29.27
C VAL A 410 -6.23 -2.85 29.73
N HIS A 411 -6.45 -1.67 29.16
CA HIS A 411 -5.73 -0.46 29.53
C HIS A 411 -5.78 -0.18 31.04
N ASN A 412 -6.97 -0.17 31.62
CA ASN A 412 -7.15 0.13 33.05
C ASN A 412 -6.56 -0.93 33.98
N ALA A 413 -6.51 -2.19 33.52
CA ALA A 413 -5.88 -3.27 34.27
C ALA A 413 -4.34 -3.12 34.35
N HIS A 414 -3.74 -2.47 33.38
CA HIS A 414 -2.29 -2.34 33.21
C HIS A 414 -1.75 -0.93 33.38
N LEU A 415 -2.60 0.04 33.79
CA LEU A 415 -2.13 1.39 34.10
C LEU A 415 -1.31 1.36 35.41
N LYS A 416 -0.04 1.80 35.30
CA LYS A 416 0.84 1.91 36.46
C LYS A 416 0.29 2.94 37.47
N LYS A 417 0.34 2.59 38.73
CA LYS A 417 -0.11 3.46 39.83
C LYS A 417 0.92 4.50 40.18
#